data_cb394ab8a62a512a81b5b72e8f53f7a9
#
_entry.id   cb394ab8a62a512a81b5b72e8f53f7a9
#
_cell.length_a   1.000
_cell.length_b   1.000
_cell.length_c   1.000
_cell.angle_alpha   90.00
_cell.angle_beta   90.00
_cell.angle_gamma   90.00
#
_symmetry.space_group_name_H-M   'P 1'
#
loop_
_entity.id
_entity.type
_entity.pdbx_description
1 polymer ?
#
loop_
_entity_poly.entity_id
_entity_poly.type
_entity_poly.pdbx_seq_one_letter_code
_entity_poly.pdbx_strand_id
1 'polypeptide(L)'
;MEIINDRIFTTELLKLRIESNKLRSESHDHIINWVDNSPFKNSNGTIVPGKSLTFVLPTKGCKYAMAKHGGCSMCTLPMDNPLNPSSQVIDLLPERTLEIFNKKGGVEEFRGVKFYTSGSFLDRWELNEDVRKNILRKFVDIVDEITIETRCEFVNSKNLDDILKVVPAKKLIVAIGQETTDDEINRRSVNKGHKYLQFKRAVNILKSYGIRIKGYILLKSIFMSELSSIDDALRTAKHMYDLKVDYISINPCYIGKKTLMEQLFKHKTYRSPWLWSVYNTTVSIKKLVQSETIVICDPVAAGSERGPRNCGACDKEVKQQLKEFSSTQDLDNLIGLECECYDVYNSVLNTEHLSNGMGMTNIYE
;
A
#
# COMPACT_ATOMS: atom_id res chain seq x y z
N MET A 1 10.73 -16.40 26.78
CA MET A 1 9.36 -15.88 26.56
C MET A 1 9.14 -15.36 25.15
N GLU A 2 10.10 -14.61 24.54
CA GLU A 2 10.00 -14.04 23.18
C GLU A 2 9.71 -15.06 22.05
N ILE A 3 10.34 -16.22 22.06
CA ILE A 3 10.19 -17.23 21.01
C ILE A 3 8.79 -17.86 20.98
N ILE A 4 8.11 -17.92 22.12
CA ILE A 4 6.77 -18.52 22.22
C ILE A 4 5.71 -17.59 21.62
N ASN A 5 5.81 -16.28 21.84
CA ASN A 5 4.84 -15.30 21.35
C ASN A 5 4.88 -15.16 19.83
N ASP A 6 6.05 -15.19 19.21
CA ASP A 6 6.18 -15.12 17.74
C ASP A 6 5.60 -16.37 17.06
N ARG A 7 5.76 -17.55 17.67
CA ARG A 7 5.17 -18.78 17.14
C ARG A 7 3.64 -18.76 17.20
N ILE A 8 3.06 -18.24 18.28
CA ILE A 8 1.60 -18.12 18.43
C ILE A 8 1.07 -17.18 17.37
N PHE A 9 1.66 -15.99 17.24
CA PHE A 9 1.23 -14.98 16.26
C PHE A 9 1.29 -15.52 14.82
N THR A 10 2.41 -16.07 14.39
CA THR A 10 2.56 -16.61 13.03
C THR A 10 1.70 -17.86 12.81
N THR A 11 1.45 -18.67 13.84
CA THR A 11 0.56 -19.83 13.75
C THR A 11 -0.89 -19.40 13.51
N GLU A 12 -1.38 -18.36 14.19
CA GLU A 12 -2.73 -17.83 13.97
C GLU A 12 -2.88 -17.19 12.59
N LEU A 13 -1.88 -16.44 12.13
CA LEU A 13 -1.86 -15.91 10.76
C LEU A 13 -1.93 -17.03 9.72
N LEU A 14 -1.16 -18.10 9.91
CA LEU A 14 -1.15 -19.24 9.00
C LEU A 14 -2.49 -19.99 8.99
N LYS A 15 -3.11 -20.23 10.14
CA LYS A 15 -4.46 -20.83 10.23
C LYS A 15 -5.47 -20.02 9.43
N LEU A 16 -5.53 -18.72 9.67
CA LEU A 16 -6.44 -17.81 8.96
C LEU A 16 -6.17 -17.79 7.45
N ARG A 17 -4.90 -17.84 7.05
CA ARG A 17 -4.52 -17.90 5.63
C ARG A 17 -4.96 -19.21 4.98
N ILE A 18 -4.80 -20.33 5.66
CA ILE A 18 -5.26 -21.65 5.18
C ILE A 18 -6.80 -21.64 5.01
N GLU A 19 -7.53 -21.11 5.98
CA GLU A 19 -8.99 -20.98 5.89
C GLU A 19 -9.42 -20.03 4.76
N SER A 20 -8.76 -18.89 4.61
CA SER A 20 -9.06 -17.95 3.55
C SER A 20 -8.78 -18.52 2.16
N ASN A 21 -7.72 -19.31 2.00
CA ASN A 21 -7.37 -19.95 0.75
C ASN A 21 -8.43 -20.96 0.27
N LYS A 22 -9.14 -21.63 1.19
CA LYS A 22 -10.25 -22.54 0.83
C LYS A 22 -11.42 -21.81 0.16
N LEU A 23 -11.50 -20.49 0.30
CA LEU A 23 -12.55 -19.66 -0.28
C LEU A 23 -12.16 -19.03 -1.63
N ARG A 24 -10.89 -19.18 -2.04
CA ARG A 24 -10.43 -18.68 -3.33
C ARG A 24 -10.98 -19.56 -4.44
N SER A 25 -11.32 -18.94 -5.57
CA SER A 25 -11.67 -19.67 -6.77
C SER A 25 -10.44 -20.42 -7.32
N GLU A 26 -10.67 -21.58 -7.90
CA GLU A 26 -9.59 -22.36 -8.56
C GLU A 26 -8.97 -21.56 -9.71
N SER A 27 -9.82 -20.98 -10.57
CA SER A 27 -9.39 -20.11 -11.65
C SER A 27 -10.45 -19.04 -11.93
N HIS A 28 -10.01 -17.84 -12.26
CA HIS A 28 -10.82 -16.79 -12.88
C HIS A 28 -9.94 -15.91 -13.74
N ASP A 29 -10.55 -15.16 -14.62
CA ASP A 29 -9.89 -14.25 -15.54
C ASP A 29 -10.20 -12.77 -15.28
N HIS A 30 -10.92 -12.48 -14.19
CA HIS A 30 -11.35 -11.13 -13.85
C HIS A 30 -10.17 -10.24 -13.45
N ILE A 31 -10.00 -9.12 -14.17
CA ILE A 31 -9.03 -8.07 -13.83
C ILE A 31 -9.78 -6.99 -13.03
N ILE A 32 -9.49 -6.89 -11.74
CA ILE A 32 -9.99 -5.81 -10.89
C ILE A 32 -9.34 -4.50 -11.36
N ASN A 33 -10.13 -3.45 -11.51
CA ASN A 33 -9.60 -2.17 -11.94
C ASN A 33 -10.42 -0.98 -11.42
N TRP A 34 -9.73 0.15 -11.20
CA TRP A 34 -10.36 1.41 -10.80
C TRP A 34 -9.54 2.62 -11.24
N VAL A 35 -10.17 3.79 -11.20
CA VAL A 35 -9.54 5.07 -11.53
C VAL A 35 -9.04 5.73 -10.26
N ASP A 36 -7.78 6.14 -10.26
CA ASP A 36 -7.16 6.93 -9.20
C ASP A 36 -6.88 8.35 -9.69
N ASN A 37 -7.22 9.36 -8.89
CA ASN A 37 -6.63 10.68 -9.03
C ASN A 37 -5.17 10.61 -8.59
N SER A 38 -4.27 11.07 -9.44
CA SER A 38 -2.83 10.94 -9.22
C SER A 38 -2.11 12.25 -9.51
N PRO A 39 -1.09 12.61 -8.72
CA PRO A 39 -0.21 13.72 -9.02
C PRO A 39 0.82 13.31 -10.08
N PHE A 40 1.02 14.15 -11.08
CA PHE A 40 2.03 13.98 -12.13
C PHE A 40 3.01 15.14 -12.11
N LYS A 41 4.29 14.86 -12.30
CA LYS A 41 5.31 15.91 -12.49
C LYS A 41 5.43 16.27 -13.97
N ASN A 42 5.25 17.54 -14.30
CA ASN A 42 5.57 18.07 -15.63
C ASN A 42 7.10 18.17 -15.80
N SER A 43 7.53 18.48 -17.02
CA SER A 43 8.95 18.67 -17.37
C SER A 43 9.69 19.74 -16.56
N ASN A 44 8.96 20.76 -16.08
CA ASN A 44 9.47 21.80 -15.19
C ASN A 44 9.44 21.45 -13.69
N GLY A 45 9.01 20.21 -13.33
CA GLY A 45 8.90 19.75 -11.95
C GLY A 45 7.60 20.13 -11.22
N THR A 46 6.71 20.90 -11.87
CA THR A 46 5.41 21.26 -11.28
C THR A 46 4.50 20.04 -11.17
N ILE A 47 3.79 19.93 -10.04
CA ILE A 47 2.77 18.88 -9.84
C ILE A 47 1.47 19.35 -10.49
N VAL A 48 0.88 18.47 -11.29
CA VAL A 48 -0.43 18.66 -11.90
C VAL A 48 -1.31 17.44 -11.61
N PRO A 49 -2.58 17.66 -11.27
CA PRO A 49 -3.55 16.58 -11.13
C PRO A 49 -3.77 15.85 -12.45
N GLY A 50 -4.01 14.56 -12.37
CA GLY A 50 -4.35 13.72 -13.50
C GLY A 50 -4.95 12.39 -13.02
N LYS A 51 -5.21 11.47 -13.95
CA LYS A 51 -5.79 10.17 -13.62
C LYS A 51 -4.87 9.02 -14.02
N SER A 52 -4.86 8.00 -13.20
CA SER A 52 -4.23 6.71 -13.51
C SER A 52 -5.28 5.61 -13.47
N LEU A 53 -5.16 4.62 -14.36
CA LEU A 53 -5.94 3.41 -14.27
C LEU A 53 -5.14 2.33 -13.54
N THR A 54 -5.70 1.82 -12.46
CA THR A 54 -5.08 0.77 -11.65
C THR A 54 -5.67 -0.59 -12.01
N PHE A 55 -4.81 -1.60 -12.14
CA PHE A 55 -5.15 -2.99 -12.41
C PHE A 55 -4.63 -3.89 -11.30
N VAL A 56 -5.46 -4.83 -10.82
CA VAL A 56 -5.01 -6.00 -10.06
C VAL A 56 -5.13 -7.21 -10.98
N LEU A 57 -3.99 -7.77 -11.31
CA LEU A 57 -3.91 -8.88 -12.26
C LEU A 57 -4.23 -10.21 -11.57
N PRO A 58 -5.02 -11.11 -12.19
CA PRO A 58 -5.40 -12.40 -11.63
C PRO A 58 -4.25 -13.42 -11.71
N THR A 59 -3.22 -13.20 -10.91
CA THR A 59 -2.05 -14.08 -10.77
C THR A 59 -2.25 -15.08 -9.62
N LYS A 60 -1.27 -15.93 -9.35
CA LYS A 60 -1.26 -16.79 -8.15
C LYS A 60 -1.24 -16.01 -6.83
N GLY A 61 -0.87 -14.73 -6.89
CA GLY A 61 -0.74 -13.85 -5.73
C GLY A 61 0.57 -14.06 -4.94
N CYS A 62 0.65 -13.41 -3.80
CA CYS A 62 1.88 -13.29 -3.02
C CYS A 62 2.41 -14.64 -2.49
N LYS A 63 3.59 -15.07 -2.95
CA LYS A 63 4.25 -16.28 -2.49
C LYS A 63 4.53 -16.26 -0.98
N TYR A 64 4.87 -15.08 -0.42
CA TYR A 64 5.08 -14.95 1.02
C TYR A 64 3.79 -15.19 1.83
N ALA A 65 2.65 -14.73 1.33
CA ALA A 65 1.36 -14.97 1.97
C ALA A 65 0.94 -16.46 1.92
N MET A 66 1.40 -17.21 0.91
CA MET A 66 1.12 -18.64 0.74
C MET A 66 2.12 -19.53 1.48
N ALA A 67 3.22 -18.98 2.01
CA ALA A 67 4.24 -19.69 2.75
C ALA A 67 3.85 -19.91 4.23
N LYS A 68 4.69 -20.66 4.95
CA LYS A 68 4.52 -21.02 6.37
C LYS A 68 4.35 -19.85 7.35
N HIS A 69 4.56 -18.62 6.90
CA HIS A 69 4.43 -17.40 7.71
C HIS A 69 3.03 -16.77 7.65
N GLY A 70 2.13 -17.26 6.79
CA GLY A 70 0.76 -16.74 6.65
C GLY A 70 0.61 -15.35 6.04
N GLY A 71 1.73 -14.69 5.67
CA GLY A 71 1.73 -13.35 5.07
C GLY A 71 1.51 -12.22 6.07
N CYS A 72 1.27 -11.01 5.55
CA CYS A 72 1.04 -9.83 6.38
C CYS A 72 -0.31 -9.91 7.12
N SER A 73 -0.34 -9.41 8.36
CA SER A 73 -1.49 -9.53 9.28
C SER A 73 -2.78 -8.88 8.76
N MET A 74 -2.65 -7.80 7.98
CA MET A 74 -3.76 -7.03 7.43
C MET A 74 -4.14 -7.43 5.99
N CYS A 75 -3.33 -8.25 5.31
CA CYS A 75 -3.43 -8.43 3.87
C CYS A 75 -4.59 -9.33 3.45
N THR A 76 -5.50 -8.80 2.63
CA THR A 76 -6.60 -9.53 1.98
C THR A 76 -6.32 -9.87 0.52
N LEU A 77 -5.32 -9.23 -0.09
CA LEU A 77 -5.06 -9.32 -1.53
C LEU A 77 -4.98 -10.75 -2.09
N PRO A 78 -4.43 -11.76 -1.37
CA PRO A 78 -4.46 -13.13 -1.88
C PRO A 78 -5.87 -13.68 -2.11
N MET A 79 -6.90 -13.12 -1.45
CA MET A 79 -8.30 -13.53 -1.66
C MET A 79 -8.86 -13.11 -3.01
N ASP A 80 -8.31 -12.06 -3.60
CA ASP A 80 -8.74 -11.51 -4.87
C ASP A 80 -8.10 -12.24 -6.07
N ASN A 81 -7.22 -13.21 -5.79
CA ASN A 81 -6.48 -13.95 -6.81
C ASN A 81 -6.94 -15.40 -6.92
N PRO A 82 -6.92 -16.01 -8.13
CA PRO A 82 -7.18 -17.43 -8.29
C PRO A 82 -6.06 -18.28 -7.68
N LEU A 83 -6.36 -19.53 -7.30
CA LEU A 83 -5.35 -20.47 -6.83
C LEU A 83 -4.39 -20.88 -7.97
N ASN A 84 -4.96 -21.25 -9.10
CA ASN A 84 -4.24 -21.75 -10.26
C ASN A 84 -4.75 -21.09 -11.55
N PRO A 85 -4.34 -19.81 -11.83
CA PRO A 85 -4.69 -19.18 -13.09
C PRO A 85 -4.13 -19.99 -14.25
N SER A 86 -4.93 -20.22 -15.29
CA SER A 86 -4.47 -20.92 -16.48
C SER A 86 -3.40 -20.10 -17.22
N SER A 87 -2.52 -20.77 -17.96
CA SER A 87 -1.55 -20.08 -18.83
C SER A 87 -2.26 -19.16 -19.82
N GLN A 88 -3.37 -19.57 -20.39
CA GLN A 88 -4.17 -18.76 -21.31
C GLN A 88 -4.64 -17.44 -20.67
N VAL A 89 -5.10 -17.47 -19.42
CA VAL A 89 -5.49 -16.24 -18.68
C VAL A 89 -4.28 -15.31 -18.54
N ILE A 90 -3.13 -15.86 -18.16
CA ILE A 90 -1.90 -15.09 -17.96
C ILE A 90 -1.38 -14.51 -19.27
N ASP A 91 -1.38 -15.28 -20.34
CA ASP A 91 -0.87 -14.87 -21.66
C ASP A 91 -1.73 -13.78 -22.31
N LEU A 92 -3.02 -13.72 -21.98
CA LEU A 92 -3.95 -12.71 -22.50
C LEU A 92 -3.96 -11.39 -21.67
N LEU A 93 -3.24 -11.31 -20.56
CA LEU A 93 -3.24 -10.09 -19.72
C LEU A 93 -2.81 -8.82 -20.48
N PRO A 94 -1.80 -8.84 -21.38
CA PRO A 94 -1.41 -7.64 -22.12
C PRO A 94 -2.57 -7.07 -22.96
N GLU A 95 -3.26 -7.90 -23.71
CA GLU A 95 -4.37 -7.50 -24.56
C GLU A 95 -5.57 -7.04 -23.74
N ARG A 96 -5.94 -7.79 -22.72
CA ARG A 96 -7.10 -7.49 -21.88
C ARG A 96 -6.92 -6.19 -21.05
N THR A 97 -5.72 -5.94 -20.55
CA THR A 97 -5.46 -4.67 -19.85
C THR A 97 -5.56 -3.48 -20.78
N LEU A 98 -5.08 -3.59 -22.03
CA LEU A 98 -5.22 -2.56 -23.05
C LEU A 98 -6.68 -2.35 -23.47
N GLU A 99 -7.46 -3.43 -23.63
CA GLU A 99 -8.89 -3.34 -23.93
C GLU A 99 -9.66 -2.59 -22.83
N ILE A 100 -9.40 -2.91 -21.55
CA ILE A 100 -10.01 -2.23 -20.40
C ILE A 100 -9.61 -0.74 -20.40
N PHE A 101 -8.33 -0.46 -20.63
CA PHE A 101 -7.82 0.91 -20.72
C PHE A 101 -8.58 1.72 -21.78
N ASN A 102 -8.69 1.21 -22.99
CA ASN A 102 -9.38 1.87 -24.09
C ASN A 102 -10.88 2.04 -23.82
N LYS A 103 -11.55 1.03 -23.28
CA LYS A 103 -12.97 1.10 -22.91
C LYS A 103 -13.28 2.15 -21.85
N LYS A 104 -12.29 2.51 -21.01
CA LYS A 104 -12.44 3.51 -19.94
C LYS A 104 -12.04 4.94 -20.36
N GLY A 105 -11.70 5.17 -21.60
CA GLY A 105 -11.33 6.48 -22.15
C GLY A 105 -9.89 6.56 -22.66
N GLY A 106 -9.06 5.57 -22.40
CA GLY A 106 -7.72 5.49 -23.01
C GLY A 106 -6.84 6.68 -22.70
N VAL A 107 -6.08 7.12 -23.68
CA VAL A 107 -5.12 8.24 -23.57
C VAL A 107 -5.76 9.61 -23.31
N GLU A 108 -7.05 9.76 -23.63
CA GLU A 108 -7.79 11.00 -23.36
C GLU A 108 -8.11 11.18 -21.87
N GLU A 109 -8.20 10.06 -21.15
CA GLU A 109 -8.59 10.05 -19.74
C GLU A 109 -7.39 9.81 -18.80
N PHE A 110 -6.42 8.97 -19.22
CA PHE A 110 -5.37 8.47 -18.32
C PHE A 110 -3.98 8.87 -18.76
N ARG A 111 -3.25 9.52 -17.85
CA ARG A 111 -1.83 9.81 -17.98
C ARG A 111 -0.93 8.70 -17.45
N GLY A 112 -1.45 7.78 -16.63
CA GLY A 112 -0.66 6.71 -16.03
C GLY A 112 -1.44 5.43 -15.86
N VAL A 113 -0.68 4.35 -15.67
CA VAL A 113 -1.22 3.02 -15.32
C VAL A 113 -0.47 2.44 -14.13
N LYS A 114 -1.17 1.64 -13.33
CA LYS A 114 -0.60 0.95 -12.17
C LYS A 114 -0.93 -0.54 -12.27
N PHE A 115 0.07 -1.40 -12.13
CA PHE A 115 -0.08 -2.86 -12.18
C PHE A 115 0.27 -3.49 -10.85
N TYR A 116 -0.71 -4.13 -10.22
CA TYR A 116 -0.60 -4.89 -8.98
C TYR A 116 -0.90 -6.36 -9.24
N THR A 117 -0.23 -7.24 -8.49
CA THR A 117 -0.40 -8.70 -8.62
C THR A 117 -0.78 -9.35 -7.30
N SER A 118 -1.10 -8.53 -6.29
CA SER A 118 -1.30 -8.95 -4.89
C SER A 118 -0.02 -9.48 -4.20
N GLY A 119 1.11 -9.45 -4.87
CA GLY A 119 2.42 -9.83 -4.35
C GLY A 119 3.54 -9.03 -4.99
N SER A 120 4.01 -9.46 -6.15
CA SER A 120 5.15 -8.81 -6.80
C SER A 120 5.10 -8.96 -8.30
N PHE A 121 4.95 -7.85 -9.01
CA PHE A 121 5.02 -7.81 -10.48
C PHE A 121 6.35 -8.38 -11.00
N LEU A 122 7.43 -8.27 -10.23
CA LEU A 122 8.75 -8.79 -10.58
C LEU A 122 8.99 -10.25 -10.17
N ASP A 123 8.04 -10.92 -9.50
CA ASP A 123 8.14 -12.34 -9.18
C ASP A 123 7.73 -13.20 -10.38
N ARG A 124 8.65 -14.02 -10.87
CA ARG A 124 8.39 -14.98 -11.96
C ARG A 124 7.35 -16.03 -11.61
N TRP A 125 7.15 -16.30 -10.33
CA TRP A 125 6.13 -17.22 -9.88
C TRP A 125 4.72 -16.67 -10.09
N GLU A 126 4.55 -15.34 -10.06
CA GLU A 126 3.29 -14.65 -10.33
C GLU A 126 3.11 -14.33 -11.81
N LEU A 127 4.13 -13.73 -12.43
CA LEU A 127 4.15 -13.34 -13.82
C LEU A 127 5.47 -13.72 -14.48
N ASN A 128 5.42 -14.49 -15.57
CA ASN A 128 6.62 -14.79 -16.35
C ASN A 128 7.18 -13.51 -17.03
N GLU A 129 8.46 -13.56 -17.42
CA GLU A 129 9.19 -12.41 -17.94
C GLU A 129 8.58 -11.84 -19.22
N ASP A 130 8.06 -12.69 -20.11
CA ASP A 130 7.52 -12.26 -21.40
C ASP A 130 6.17 -11.57 -21.25
N VAL A 131 5.29 -12.10 -20.41
CA VAL A 131 4.02 -11.45 -20.10
C VAL A 131 4.24 -10.08 -19.45
N ARG A 132 5.17 -9.97 -18.47
CA ARG A 132 5.53 -8.67 -17.87
C ARG A 132 5.97 -7.65 -18.91
N LYS A 133 6.90 -8.04 -19.79
CA LYS A 133 7.39 -7.16 -20.88
C LYS A 133 6.29 -6.80 -21.86
N ASN A 134 5.42 -7.74 -22.22
CA ASN A 134 4.33 -7.49 -23.13
C ASN A 134 3.28 -6.53 -22.56
N ILE A 135 2.93 -6.66 -21.26
CA ILE A 135 2.12 -5.65 -20.58
C ILE A 135 2.76 -4.27 -20.71
N LEU A 136 4.03 -4.15 -20.31
CA LEU A 136 4.72 -2.85 -20.31
C LEU A 136 4.83 -2.24 -21.73
N ARG A 137 5.08 -3.04 -22.75
CA ARG A 137 5.11 -2.59 -24.16
C ARG A 137 3.78 -2.00 -24.64
N LYS A 138 2.64 -2.52 -24.16
CA LYS A 138 1.32 -1.98 -24.52
C LYS A 138 1.11 -0.54 -24.05
N PHE A 139 1.81 -0.13 -22.99
CA PHE A 139 1.54 1.16 -22.34
C PHE A 139 2.71 2.17 -22.44
N VAL A 140 3.94 1.73 -22.69
CA VAL A 140 5.13 2.59 -22.61
C VAL A 140 5.06 3.84 -23.52
N ASP A 141 4.42 3.74 -24.67
CA ASP A 141 4.34 4.86 -25.63
C ASP A 141 3.07 5.69 -25.46
N ILE A 142 2.07 5.23 -24.70
CA ILE A 142 0.75 5.86 -24.61
C ILE A 142 0.46 6.48 -23.24
N VAL A 143 1.31 6.27 -22.22
CA VAL A 143 1.15 6.92 -20.92
C VAL A 143 2.44 7.61 -20.48
N ASP A 144 2.33 8.58 -19.57
CA ASP A 144 3.47 9.31 -19.01
C ASP A 144 4.22 8.46 -17.97
N GLU A 145 3.48 7.66 -17.17
CA GLU A 145 4.02 6.91 -16.05
C GLU A 145 3.42 5.51 -15.94
N ILE A 146 4.29 4.55 -15.62
CA ILE A 146 3.90 3.16 -15.31
C ILE A 146 4.35 2.85 -13.89
N THR A 147 3.42 2.51 -13.01
CA THR A 147 3.73 2.04 -11.66
C THR A 147 3.59 0.52 -11.59
N ILE A 148 4.60 -0.15 -11.05
CA ILE A 148 4.53 -1.57 -10.69
C ILE A 148 4.76 -1.73 -9.20
N GLU A 149 4.12 -2.72 -8.57
CA GLU A 149 4.34 -3.04 -7.17
C GLU A 149 5.19 -4.29 -7.02
N THR A 150 6.13 -4.28 -6.09
CA THR A 150 6.98 -5.42 -5.79
C THR A 150 7.43 -5.45 -4.33
N ARG A 151 7.87 -6.61 -3.87
CA ARG A 151 8.57 -6.78 -2.61
C ARG A 151 10.07 -6.57 -2.80
N CYS A 152 10.78 -6.20 -1.71
CA CYS A 152 12.20 -5.87 -1.75
C CYS A 152 13.09 -6.96 -2.37
N GLU A 153 12.78 -8.23 -2.12
CA GLU A 153 13.57 -9.38 -2.56
C GLU A 153 13.62 -9.56 -4.08
N PHE A 154 12.67 -8.97 -4.80
CA PHE A 154 12.63 -9.05 -6.26
C PHE A 154 13.28 -7.85 -6.95
N VAL A 155 13.72 -6.84 -6.18
CA VAL A 155 14.50 -5.71 -6.70
C VAL A 155 15.96 -6.14 -6.81
N ASN A 156 16.36 -6.54 -8.00
CA ASN A 156 17.72 -6.96 -8.34
C ASN A 156 18.04 -6.64 -9.79
N SER A 157 19.35 -6.62 -10.16
CA SER A 157 19.79 -6.27 -11.50
C SER A 157 19.13 -7.11 -12.58
N LYS A 158 19.03 -8.42 -12.40
CA LYS A 158 18.43 -9.32 -13.38
C LYS A 158 17.01 -8.92 -13.77
N ASN A 159 16.15 -8.62 -12.78
CA ASN A 159 14.78 -8.21 -13.02
C ASN A 159 14.69 -6.80 -13.61
N LEU A 160 15.54 -5.87 -13.14
CA LEU A 160 15.53 -4.49 -13.63
C LEU A 160 16.09 -4.39 -15.05
N ASP A 161 17.21 -5.05 -15.35
CA ASP A 161 17.78 -5.11 -16.70
C ASP A 161 16.77 -5.68 -17.71
N ASP A 162 15.95 -6.64 -17.28
CA ASP A 162 14.95 -7.25 -18.16
C ASP A 162 13.81 -6.28 -18.48
N ILE A 163 13.24 -5.58 -17.50
CA ILE A 163 12.14 -4.65 -17.74
C ILE A 163 12.58 -3.35 -18.41
N LEU A 164 13.82 -2.89 -18.15
CA LEU A 164 14.37 -1.68 -18.76
C LEU A 164 14.71 -1.85 -20.25
N LYS A 165 14.70 -3.07 -20.80
CA LYS A 165 14.72 -3.31 -22.24
C LYS A 165 13.47 -2.79 -22.96
N VAL A 166 12.37 -2.59 -22.22
CA VAL A 166 11.07 -2.21 -22.79
C VAL A 166 10.49 -0.92 -22.21
N VAL A 167 10.89 -0.50 -21.01
CA VAL A 167 10.39 0.73 -20.36
C VAL A 167 11.58 1.61 -19.95
N PRO A 168 11.67 2.86 -20.41
CA PRO A 168 12.67 3.79 -19.92
C PRO A 168 12.52 4.04 -18.41
N ALA A 169 13.61 4.07 -17.66
CA ALA A 169 13.61 4.28 -16.20
C ALA A 169 12.79 5.50 -15.76
N LYS A 170 12.85 6.61 -16.53
CA LYS A 170 12.12 7.85 -16.26
C LYS A 170 10.57 7.70 -16.29
N LYS A 171 10.04 6.68 -16.97
CA LYS A 171 8.60 6.38 -17.01
C LYS A 171 8.19 5.39 -15.92
N LEU A 172 9.13 4.70 -15.29
CA LEU A 172 8.86 3.64 -14.33
C LEU A 172 8.85 4.17 -12.90
N ILE A 173 7.85 3.75 -12.13
CA ILE A 173 7.76 3.89 -10.69
C ILE A 173 7.67 2.49 -10.09
N VAL A 174 8.58 2.17 -9.18
CA VAL A 174 8.54 0.91 -8.43
C VAL A 174 8.01 1.17 -7.03
N ALA A 175 6.84 0.62 -6.74
CA ALA A 175 6.18 0.74 -5.44
C ALA A 175 6.58 -0.44 -4.54
N ILE A 176 6.98 -0.14 -3.30
CA ILE A 176 7.41 -1.12 -2.31
C ILE A 176 6.66 -0.89 -1.00
N GLY A 177 5.98 -1.93 -0.50
CA GLY A 177 5.36 -1.91 0.82
C GLY A 177 6.42 -2.14 1.90
N GLN A 178 6.91 -1.08 2.53
CA GLN A 178 7.74 -1.17 3.73
C GLN A 178 6.88 -1.24 4.99
N GLU A 179 5.77 -0.53 5.00
CA GLU A 179 4.76 -0.40 6.06
C GLU A 179 5.28 0.35 7.30
N THR A 180 6.40 -0.07 7.87
CA THR A 180 7.14 0.56 8.98
C THR A 180 8.63 0.29 8.83
N THR A 181 9.46 1.24 9.25
CA THR A 181 10.92 1.05 9.35
C THR A 181 11.39 0.54 10.70
N ASP A 182 10.48 0.33 11.62
CA ASP A 182 10.74 -0.36 12.87
C ASP A 182 10.62 -1.89 12.66
N ASP A 183 11.75 -2.58 12.75
CA ASP A 183 11.81 -4.02 12.48
C ASP A 183 11.01 -4.85 13.49
N GLU A 184 10.78 -4.33 14.71
CA GLU A 184 9.99 -5.01 15.74
C GLU A 184 8.50 -4.87 15.49
N ILE A 185 8.02 -3.65 15.18
CA ILE A 185 6.64 -3.44 14.72
C ILE A 185 6.37 -4.25 13.46
N ASN A 186 7.34 -4.26 12.52
CA ASN A 186 7.24 -5.04 11.30
C ASN A 186 7.03 -6.53 11.61
N ARG A 187 7.80 -7.09 12.54
CA ARG A 187 7.76 -8.51 12.90
C ARG A 187 6.50 -8.89 13.68
N ARG A 188 6.11 -8.08 14.68
CA ARG A 188 5.06 -8.45 15.66
C ARG A 188 3.66 -7.93 15.34
N SER A 189 3.56 -6.95 14.48
CA SER A 189 2.30 -6.32 14.12
C SER A 189 1.96 -6.53 12.65
N VAL A 190 2.90 -6.23 11.75
CA VAL A 190 2.68 -6.31 10.29
C VAL A 190 2.96 -7.71 9.74
N ASN A 191 3.99 -8.41 10.22
CA ASN A 191 4.52 -9.66 9.66
C ASN A 191 4.89 -9.54 8.17
N LYS A 192 5.66 -8.52 7.80
CA LYS A 192 6.00 -8.23 6.39
C LYS A 192 7.05 -9.19 5.81
N GLY A 193 7.88 -9.79 6.68
CA GLY A 193 8.88 -10.80 6.30
C GLY A 193 10.17 -10.25 5.70
N HIS A 194 10.35 -8.93 5.62
CA HIS A 194 11.62 -8.29 5.33
C HIS A 194 11.89 -7.15 6.33
N LYS A 195 13.15 -6.83 6.56
CA LYS A 195 13.61 -5.79 7.47
C LYS A 195 13.84 -4.48 6.73
N TYR A 196 13.94 -3.39 7.46
CA TYR A 196 14.25 -2.06 6.92
C TYR A 196 15.55 -2.04 6.10
N LEU A 197 16.58 -2.80 6.51
CA LEU A 197 17.82 -2.91 5.74
C LEU A 197 17.60 -3.44 4.32
N GLN A 198 16.66 -4.35 4.11
CA GLN A 198 16.35 -4.90 2.79
C GLN A 198 15.63 -3.86 1.92
N PHE A 199 14.72 -3.07 2.49
CA PHE A 199 14.12 -1.93 1.82
C PHE A 199 15.19 -0.89 1.41
N LYS A 200 16.09 -0.52 2.33
CA LYS A 200 17.18 0.41 2.05
C LYS A 200 18.05 -0.07 0.88
N ARG A 201 18.37 -1.37 0.83
CA ARG A 201 19.12 -1.97 -0.30
C ARG A 201 18.32 -1.87 -1.62
N ALA A 202 17.04 -2.20 -1.60
CA ALA A 202 16.17 -2.11 -2.76
C ALA A 202 16.08 -0.66 -3.29
N VAL A 203 15.90 0.31 -2.40
CA VAL A 203 15.93 1.75 -2.75
C VAL A 203 17.24 2.15 -3.42
N ASN A 204 18.39 1.75 -2.87
CA ASN A 204 19.69 2.07 -3.45
C ASN A 204 19.88 1.45 -4.84
N ILE A 205 19.43 0.22 -5.04
CA ILE A 205 19.47 -0.43 -6.36
C ILE A 205 18.58 0.34 -7.35
N LEU A 206 17.33 0.63 -7.02
CA LEU A 206 16.42 1.37 -7.91
C LEU A 206 16.99 2.73 -8.31
N LYS A 207 17.60 3.44 -7.35
CA LYS A 207 18.26 4.72 -7.61
C LYS A 207 19.42 4.61 -8.56
N SER A 208 20.25 3.57 -8.44
CA SER A 208 21.39 3.36 -9.37
C SER A 208 20.93 3.14 -10.81
N TYR A 209 19.66 2.75 -11.01
CA TYR A 209 19.01 2.63 -12.33
C TYR A 209 18.22 3.87 -12.76
N GLY A 210 18.17 4.91 -11.93
CA GLY A 210 17.38 6.12 -12.21
C GLY A 210 15.86 5.88 -12.19
N ILE A 211 15.41 4.83 -11.49
CA ILE A 211 13.98 4.47 -11.36
C ILE A 211 13.37 5.21 -10.16
N ARG A 212 12.19 5.81 -10.36
CA ARG A 212 11.44 6.46 -9.28
C ARG A 212 10.85 5.43 -8.32
N ILE A 213 10.78 5.79 -7.05
CA ILE A 213 10.43 4.90 -5.95
C ILE A 213 9.21 5.42 -5.21
N LYS A 214 8.24 4.53 -4.98
CA LYS A 214 7.08 4.78 -4.12
C LYS A 214 7.17 3.86 -2.90
N GLY A 215 7.22 4.45 -1.69
CA GLY A 215 7.19 3.71 -0.42
C GLY A 215 5.79 3.75 0.19
N TYR A 216 5.27 2.60 0.64
CA TYR A 216 4.04 2.54 1.41
C TYR A 216 4.33 2.55 2.90
N ILE A 217 3.55 3.35 3.64
CA ILE A 217 3.50 3.40 5.11
C ILE A 217 2.14 2.92 5.55
N LEU A 218 2.09 2.01 6.51
CA LEU A 218 0.85 1.54 7.12
C LEU A 218 0.55 2.37 8.37
N LEU A 219 -0.63 2.98 8.46
CA LEU A 219 -1.05 3.72 9.64
C LEU A 219 -1.99 2.86 10.48
N LYS A 220 -1.62 2.62 11.73
CA LYS A 220 -2.32 1.83 12.74
C LYS A 220 -2.45 0.34 12.38
N SER A 221 -1.31 -0.35 12.30
CA SER A 221 -1.31 -1.81 12.29
C SER A 221 -1.87 -2.37 13.61
N ILE A 222 -2.14 -3.67 13.68
CA ILE A 222 -2.67 -4.29 14.91
C ILE A 222 -1.70 -4.10 16.09
N PHE A 223 -2.24 -4.08 17.31
CA PHE A 223 -1.50 -3.89 18.57
C PHE A 223 -0.86 -2.50 18.77
N MET A 224 -1.26 -1.50 17.97
CA MET A 224 -0.80 -0.12 18.12
C MET A 224 -1.93 0.80 18.59
N SER A 225 -1.59 1.74 19.49
CA SER A 225 -2.46 2.87 19.81
C SER A 225 -2.46 3.90 18.66
N GLU A 226 -3.41 4.86 18.68
CA GLU A 226 -3.42 5.96 17.71
C GLU A 226 -2.09 6.72 17.75
N LEU A 227 -1.67 7.15 18.95
CA LEU A 227 -0.45 7.93 19.12
C LEU A 227 0.80 7.17 18.65
N SER A 228 1.00 5.93 19.11
CA SER A 228 2.18 5.15 18.72
C SER A 228 2.22 4.88 17.21
N SER A 229 1.07 4.77 16.56
CA SER A 229 1.02 4.56 15.11
C SER A 229 1.32 5.83 14.31
N ILE A 230 0.93 7.00 14.82
CA ILE A 230 1.30 8.29 14.24
C ILE A 230 2.83 8.49 14.34
N ASP A 231 3.40 8.25 15.50
CA ASP A 231 4.84 8.38 15.74
C ASP A 231 5.66 7.45 14.84
N ASP A 232 5.21 6.20 14.68
CA ASP A 232 5.84 5.24 13.77
C ASP A 232 5.75 5.68 12.31
N ALA A 233 4.58 6.18 11.87
CA ALA A 233 4.40 6.67 10.51
C ALA A 233 5.30 7.89 10.21
N LEU A 234 5.43 8.82 11.16
CA LEU A 234 6.31 9.99 11.04
C LEU A 234 7.79 9.56 10.96
N ARG A 235 8.23 8.66 11.85
CA ARG A 235 9.58 8.09 11.81
C ARG A 235 9.86 7.37 10.50
N THR A 236 8.91 6.57 10.02
CA THR A 236 9.02 5.85 8.76
C THR A 236 9.10 6.80 7.57
N ALA A 237 8.28 7.85 7.55
CA ALA A 237 8.33 8.88 6.52
C ALA A 237 9.67 9.62 6.50
N LYS A 238 10.21 9.96 7.69
CA LYS A 238 11.53 10.59 7.82
C LYS A 238 12.63 9.71 7.22
N HIS A 239 12.64 8.41 7.53
CA HIS A 239 13.60 7.48 6.97
C HIS A 239 13.46 7.33 5.44
N MET A 240 12.24 7.31 4.92
CA MET A 240 12.00 7.28 3.46
C MET A 240 12.47 8.57 2.78
N TYR A 241 12.20 9.72 3.41
CA TYR A 241 12.69 11.02 2.92
C TYR A 241 14.22 11.10 2.92
N ASP A 242 14.88 10.64 3.98
CA ASP A 242 16.36 10.59 4.05
C ASP A 242 16.95 9.68 2.98
N LEU A 243 16.24 8.61 2.61
CA LEU A 243 16.59 7.74 1.49
C LEU A 243 16.22 8.35 0.13
N LYS A 244 15.63 9.55 0.07
CA LYS A 244 15.19 10.21 -1.17
C LYS A 244 14.22 9.34 -1.99
N VAL A 245 13.23 8.79 -1.33
CA VAL A 245 12.08 8.13 -1.97
C VAL A 245 11.21 9.20 -2.61
N ASP A 246 10.78 9.00 -3.87
CA ASP A 246 10.07 10.02 -4.65
C ASP A 246 8.61 10.19 -4.21
N TYR A 247 7.96 9.10 -3.80
CA TYR A 247 6.56 9.07 -3.37
C TYR A 247 6.44 8.36 -2.04
N ILE A 248 5.77 8.99 -1.07
CA ILE A 248 5.36 8.39 0.20
C ILE A 248 3.84 8.22 0.16
N SER A 249 3.35 6.98 0.23
CA SER A 249 1.92 6.68 0.27
C SER A 249 1.53 6.19 1.65
N ILE A 250 0.68 6.97 2.32
CA ILE A 250 0.13 6.65 3.63
C ILE A 250 -1.10 5.78 3.42
N ASN A 251 -1.06 4.55 3.94
CA ASN A 251 -2.13 3.58 3.84
C ASN A 251 -2.74 3.34 5.23
N PRO A 252 -3.82 4.04 5.60
CA PRO A 252 -4.51 3.77 6.85
C PRO A 252 -5.11 2.36 6.82
N CYS A 253 -4.95 1.62 7.93
CA CYS A 253 -5.45 0.27 8.01
C CYS A 253 -6.97 0.19 7.78
N TYR A 254 -7.35 -0.69 6.88
CA TYR A 254 -8.69 -1.12 6.60
C TYR A 254 -8.90 -2.55 7.11
N ILE A 255 -10.04 -2.84 7.74
CA ILE A 255 -10.34 -4.15 8.33
C ILE A 255 -10.81 -5.11 7.23
N GLY A 256 -9.87 -5.78 6.62
CA GLY A 256 -10.12 -6.77 5.58
C GLY A 256 -10.73 -8.06 6.14
N LYS A 257 -11.59 -8.71 5.35
CA LYS A 257 -12.21 -10.00 5.71
C LYS A 257 -11.15 -11.10 5.83
N LYS A 258 -11.37 -12.06 6.75
CA LYS A 258 -10.50 -13.25 6.94
C LYS A 258 -9.05 -12.90 7.30
N THR A 259 -8.85 -11.81 8.00
CA THR A 259 -7.56 -11.38 8.56
C THR A 259 -7.59 -11.46 10.08
N LEU A 260 -6.41 -11.46 10.72
CA LEU A 260 -6.32 -11.33 12.17
C LEU A 260 -6.90 -9.99 12.65
N MET A 261 -6.74 -8.94 11.84
CA MET A 261 -7.34 -7.63 12.11
C MET A 261 -8.88 -7.71 12.21
N GLU A 262 -9.54 -8.51 11.35
CA GLU A 262 -10.99 -8.74 11.43
C GLU A 262 -11.38 -9.47 12.72
N GLN A 263 -10.60 -10.46 13.17
CA GLN A 263 -10.87 -11.14 14.43
C GLN A 263 -10.79 -10.18 15.61
N LEU A 264 -9.71 -9.39 15.69
CA LEU A 264 -9.55 -8.37 16.73
C LEU A 264 -10.69 -7.34 16.70
N PHE A 265 -11.12 -6.93 15.52
CA PHE A 265 -12.28 -6.03 15.37
C PHE A 265 -13.57 -6.65 15.89
N LYS A 266 -13.87 -7.92 15.56
CA LYS A 266 -15.06 -8.64 16.07
C LYS A 266 -15.04 -8.79 17.58
N HIS A 267 -13.86 -8.94 18.18
CA HIS A 267 -13.67 -8.96 19.62
C HIS A 267 -13.60 -7.56 20.27
N LYS A 268 -13.82 -6.48 19.48
CA LYS A 268 -13.77 -5.08 19.93
C LYS A 268 -12.42 -4.67 20.52
N THR A 269 -11.34 -5.34 20.10
CA THR A 269 -9.97 -5.11 20.56
C THR A 269 -9.12 -4.37 19.53
N TYR A 270 -9.70 -4.06 18.37
CA TYR A 270 -9.10 -3.25 17.32
C TYR A 270 -10.16 -2.43 16.58
N ARG A 271 -9.81 -1.21 16.19
CA ARG A 271 -10.52 -0.37 15.21
C ARG A 271 -9.55 0.23 14.22
N SER A 272 -10.02 0.49 12.99
CA SER A 272 -9.27 1.32 12.03
C SER A 272 -8.95 2.70 12.63
N PRO A 273 -7.89 3.39 12.15
CA PRO A 273 -7.53 4.68 12.70
C PRO A 273 -8.66 5.70 12.61
N TRP A 274 -8.62 6.71 13.46
CA TRP A 274 -9.41 7.90 13.26
C TRP A 274 -9.00 8.60 11.96
N LEU A 275 -9.97 9.16 11.23
CA LEU A 275 -9.65 10.01 10.08
C LEU A 275 -8.86 11.26 10.49
N TRP A 276 -8.99 11.72 11.73
CA TRP A 276 -8.16 12.78 12.31
C TRP A 276 -6.69 12.34 12.42
N SER A 277 -6.41 11.09 12.79
CA SER A 277 -5.04 10.56 12.76
C SER A 277 -4.49 10.55 11.35
N VAL A 278 -5.30 10.13 10.37
CA VAL A 278 -4.90 10.11 8.96
C VAL A 278 -4.61 11.53 8.46
N TYR A 279 -5.49 12.46 8.76
CA TYR A 279 -5.37 13.87 8.38
C TYR A 279 -4.11 14.50 9.00
N ASN A 280 -3.96 14.43 10.33
CA ASN A 280 -2.84 15.04 11.05
C ASN A 280 -1.50 14.42 10.63
N THR A 281 -1.45 13.09 10.42
CA THR A 281 -0.25 12.40 9.94
C THR A 281 0.11 12.85 8.53
N THR A 282 -0.87 13.01 7.64
CA THR A 282 -0.64 13.49 6.27
C THR A 282 -0.07 14.90 6.25
N VAL A 283 -0.67 15.82 7.01
CA VAL A 283 -0.17 17.20 7.18
C VAL A 283 1.26 17.21 7.72
N SER A 284 1.49 16.43 8.78
CA SER A 284 2.81 16.37 9.45
C SER A 284 3.89 15.80 8.53
N ILE A 285 3.60 14.72 7.79
CA ILE A 285 4.53 14.16 6.81
C ILE A 285 4.80 15.15 5.69
N LYS A 286 3.77 15.83 5.16
CA LYS A 286 3.98 16.83 4.10
C LYS A 286 4.83 18.01 4.55
N LYS A 287 4.68 18.46 5.79
CA LYS A 287 5.54 19.49 6.38
C LYS A 287 6.98 19.02 6.63
N LEU A 288 7.16 17.73 6.91
CA LEU A 288 8.47 17.12 7.16
C LEU A 288 9.28 16.95 5.86
N VAL A 289 8.60 16.62 4.75
CA VAL A 289 9.26 16.41 3.45
C VAL A 289 9.19 17.70 2.62
N GLN A 290 10.23 17.94 1.84
CA GLN A 290 10.27 19.10 0.94
C GLN A 290 9.44 18.83 -0.34
N SER A 291 9.33 19.82 -1.20
CA SER A 291 8.56 19.78 -2.45
C SER A 291 8.94 18.64 -3.40
N GLU A 292 10.11 18.07 -3.25
CA GLU A 292 10.62 17.00 -4.12
C GLU A 292 9.90 15.67 -3.92
N THR A 293 9.44 15.38 -2.68
CA THR A 293 8.73 14.15 -2.34
C THR A 293 7.22 14.36 -2.39
N ILE A 294 6.54 13.52 -3.14
CA ILE A 294 5.08 13.50 -3.25
C ILE A 294 4.49 12.67 -2.10
N VAL A 295 3.51 13.22 -1.40
CA VAL A 295 2.79 12.53 -0.32
C VAL A 295 1.38 12.20 -0.78
N ILE A 296 1.00 10.93 -0.72
CA ILE A 296 -0.31 10.45 -1.17
C ILE A 296 -1.03 9.80 0.01
N CYS A 297 -2.30 10.12 0.18
CA CYS A 297 -3.19 9.45 1.11
C CYS A 297 -4.61 9.37 0.51
N ASP A 298 -5.02 8.17 0.10
CA ASP A 298 -6.41 7.90 -0.30
C ASP A 298 -6.93 6.73 0.55
N PRO A 299 -7.59 7.03 1.69
CA PRO A 299 -7.96 6.01 2.66
C PRO A 299 -9.09 5.12 2.15
N VAL A 300 -8.80 3.84 1.99
CA VAL A 300 -9.76 2.80 1.57
C VAL A 300 -10.89 2.70 2.59
N ALA A 301 -12.13 2.63 2.11
CA ALA A 301 -13.35 2.48 2.92
C ALA A 301 -13.52 3.58 3.99
N ALA A 302 -12.91 4.76 3.81
CA ALA A 302 -13.05 5.87 4.74
C ALA A 302 -14.51 6.26 4.99
N GLY A 303 -14.86 6.49 6.26
CA GLY A 303 -16.23 6.76 6.71
C GLY A 303 -17.08 5.50 6.94
N SER A 304 -16.55 4.29 6.69
CA SER A 304 -17.23 3.03 7.01
C SER A 304 -16.75 2.44 8.34
N GLU A 305 -17.54 1.52 8.89
CA GLU A 305 -17.19 0.83 10.14
C GLU A 305 -15.86 0.07 10.06
N ARG A 306 -15.51 -0.42 8.88
CA ARG A 306 -14.29 -1.21 8.63
C ARG A 306 -13.10 -0.37 8.16
N GLY A 307 -13.31 0.90 7.85
CA GLY A 307 -12.29 1.83 7.39
C GLY A 307 -11.96 2.92 8.41
N PRO A 308 -11.01 3.79 8.09
CA PRO A 308 -10.74 4.98 8.87
C PRO A 308 -12.01 5.83 9.01
N ARG A 309 -12.36 6.24 10.22
CA ARG A 309 -13.58 7.01 10.46
C ARG A 309 -13.47 7.89 11.71
N ASN A 310 -14.24 8.95 11.73
CA ASN A 310 -14.49 9.81 12.86
C ASN A 310 -15.88 9.54 13.47
N CYS A 311 -16.72 10.55 13.54
CA CYS A 311 -18.09 10.48 14.08
C CYS A 311 -19.17 10.24 13.01
N GLY A 312 -18.82 10.23 11.74
CA GLY A 312 -19.76 10.16 10.61
C GLY A 312 -20.12 11.53 10.01
N ALA A 313 -20.22 12.58 10.81
CA ALA A 313 -20.60 13.91 10.33
C ALA A 313 -19.49 14.56 9.45
N CYS A 314 -18.23 14.50 9.90
CA CYS A 314 -17.11 15.11 9.19
C CYS A 314 -16.38 14.18 8.21
N ASP A 315 -16.67 12.88 8.20
CA ASP A 315 -15.91 11.86 7.50
C ASP A 315 -15.81 12.11 6.00
N LYS A 316 -16.93 12.55 5.38
CA LYS A 316 -16.98 12.82 3.94
C LYS A 316 -16.05 13.98 3.55
N GLU A 317 -16.05 15.02 4.34
CA GLU A 317 -15.25 16.23 4.07
C GLU A 317 -13.75 15.95 4.27
N VAL A 318 -13.38 15.31 5.39
CA VAL A 318 -11.99 14.88 5.65
C VAL A 318 -11.46 14.02 4.52
N LYS A 319 -12.26 13.04 4.06
CA LYS A 319 -11.90 12.19 2.93
C LYS A 319 -11.70 12.97 1.64
N GLN A 320 -12.58 13.93 1.35
CA GLN A 320 -12.49 14.75 0.15
C GLN A 320 -11.23 15.60 0.16
N GLN A 321 -10.93 16.28 1.26
CA GLN A 321 -9.72 17.09 1.41
C GLN A 321 -8.43 16.26 1.25
N LEU A 322 -8.37 15.04 1.84
CA LEU A 322 -7.23 14.14 1.66
C LEU A 322 -7.02 13.74 0.19
N LYS A 323 -8.10 13.53 -0.56
CA LYS A 323 -8.03 13.22 -2.00
C LYS A 323 -7.56 14.40 -2.84
N GLU A 324 -8.07 15.57 -2.58
CA GLU A 324 -7.67 16.81 -3.26
C GLU A 324 -6.20 17.11 -2.99
N PHE A 325 -5.79 17.06 -1.72
CA PHE A 325 -4.38 17.19 -1.36
C PHE A 325 -3.50 16.18 -2.08
N SER A 326 -3.89 14.90 -2.11
CA SER A 326 -3.09 13.85 -2.76
C SER A 326 -2.84 14.10 -4.23
N SER A 327 -3.77 14.74 -4.92
CA SER A 327 -3.64 15.06 -6.34
C SER A 327 -2.92 16.38 -6.62
N THR A 328 -3.09 17.39 -5.76
CA THR A 328 -2.53 18.73 -5.95
C THR A 328 -1.21 18.96 -5.20
N GLN A 329 -1.00 18.25 -4.09
CA GLN A 329 0.09 18.44 -3.11
C GLN A 329 0.03 19.78 -2.36
N ASP A 330 -1.08 20.49 -2.44
CA ASP A 330 -1.31 21.76 -1.81
C ASP A 330 -1.89 21.58 -0.39
N LEU A 331 -1.16 22.06 0.62
CA LEU A 331 -1.58 21.98 2.03
C LEU A 331 -2.81 22.83 2.32
N ASP A 332 -3.11 23.85 1.49
CA ASP A 332 -4.29 24.67 1.68
C ASP A 332 -5.59 23.86 1.47
N ASN A 333 -5.51 22.71 0.81
CA ASN A 333 -6.61 21.75 0.75
C ASN A 333 -6.84 20.97 2.07
N LEU A 334 -5.96 21.13 3.06
CA LEU A 334 -6.02 20.47 4.35
C LEU A 334 -6.15 21.50 5.49
N ILE A 335 -7.12 22.42 5.38
CA ILE A 335 -7.36 23.48 6.38
C ILE A 335 -8.85 23.63 6.68
N GLY A 336 -9.15 24.24 7.83
CA GLY A 336 -10.49 24.71 8.17
C GLY A 336 -11.51 23.63 8.56
N LEU A 337 -11.07 22.40 8.84
CA LEU A 337 -11.97 21.38 9.36
C LEU A 337 -12.17 21.52 10.87
N GLU A 338 -13.43 21.70 11.24
CA GLU A 338 -13.86 21.73 12.64
C GLU A 338 -14.96 20.68 12.86
N CYS A 339 -14.88 19.94 13.95
CA CYS A 339 -15.93 19.03 14.39
C CYS A 339 -15.75 18.72 15.87
N GLU A 340 -16.83 18.75 16.63
CA GLU A 340 -16.82 18.45 18.09
C GLU A 340 -16.15 17.10 18.41
N CYS A 341 -16.17 16.14 17.49
CA CYS A 341 -15.52 14.85 17.69
C CYS A 341 -13.98 14.94 17.78
N TYR A 342 -13.40 16.10 17.44
CA TYR A 342 -11.96 16.32 17.58
C TYR A 342 -11.49 16.31 19.04
N ASP A 343 -12.32 16.78 19.96
CA ASP A 343 -12.02 16.72 21.41
C ASP A 343 -12.04 15.27 21.92
N VAL A 344 -12.98 14.46 21.42
CA VAL A 344 -13.01 13.03 21.72
C VAL A 344 -11.76 12.34 21.17
N TYR A 345 -11.36 12.65 19.94
CA TYR A 345 -10.13 12.15 19.36
C TYR A 345 -8.88 12.54 20.18
N ASN A 346 -8.77 13.78 20.62
CA ASN A 346 -7.67 14.21 21.49
C ASN A 346 -7.65 13.45 22.83
N SER A 347 -8.81 13.17 23.38
CA SER A 347 -8.91 12.34 24.60
C SER A 347 -8.41 10.92 24.34
N VAL A 348 -8.74 10.33 23.17
CA VAL A 348 -8.24 8.99 22.77
C VAL A 348 -6.71 9.02 22.62
N LEU A 349 -6.15 10.02 21.94
CA LEU A 349 -4.69 10.14 21.80
C LEU A 349 -3.97 10.15 23.16
N ASN A 350 -4.55 10.83 24.14
CA ASN A 350 -3.94 11.00 25.46
C ASN A 350 -4.16 9.81 26.40
N THR A 351 -5.11 8.93 26.12
CA THR A 351 -5.53 7.89 27.07
C THR A 351 -5.49 6.46 26.54
N GLU A 352 -5.57 6.24 25.21
CA GLU A 352 -5.60 4.89 24.65
C GLU A 352 -4.38 4.04 25.04
N HIS A 353 -3.19 4.66 25.10
CA HIS A 353 -1.96 4.00 25.49
C HIS A 353 -1.92 3.62 27.00
N LEU A 354 -2.80 4.19 27.81
CA LEU A 354 -2.96 3.83 29.22
C LEU A 354 -3.91 2.65 29.42
N SER A 355 -4.68 2.27 28.39
CA SER A 355 -5.58 1.14 28.47
C SER A 355 -4.81 -0.17 28.45
N ASN A 356 -4.89 -0.93 29.52
CA ASN A 356 -4.17 -2.20 29.67
C ASN A 356 -4.51 -3.20 28.56
N GLY A 357 -3.51 -3.73 27.93
CA GLY A 357 -3.58 -4.90 27.09
C GLY A 357 -3.71 -4.64 25.60
N MET A 358 -3.76 -3.39 25.17
CA MET A 358 -4.01 -3.06 23.76
C MET A 358 -2.92 -2.21 23.11
N GLY A 359 -2.01 -1.65 23.89
CA GLY A 359 -0.90 -0.86 23.38
C GLY A 359 0.33 -1.72 23.05
N MET A 360 1.22 -1.16 22.25
CA MET A 360 2.54 -1.74 21.93
C MET A 360 3.40 -1.99 23.15
N THR A 361 3.12 -1.36 24.29
CA THR A 361 3.80 -1.60 25.56
C THR A 361 3.85 -3.07 25.92
N ASN A 362 2.78 -3.82 25.65
CA ASN A 362 2.74 -5.26 25.91
C ASN A 362 3.49 -6.12 24.86
N ILE A 363 3.99 -5.52 23.80
CA ILE A 363 4.82 -6.22 22.80
C ILE A 363 6.29 -6.12 23.17
N TYR A 364 6.68 -5.11 23.94
CA TYR A 364 8.07 -4.84 24.34
C TYR A 364 8.39 -5.33 25.78
N GLU A 365 7.37 -5.61 26.61
CA GLU A 365 7.50 -6.30 27.89
C GLU A 365 7.44 -7.84 27.73
#